data_47a79a47241ebc92e27b61d55a91a34a
#
_entry.id   47a79a47241ebc92e27b61d55a91a34a
#
_cell.length_a   1.000
_cell.length_b   1.000
_cell.length_c   1.000
_cell.angle_alpha   90.00
_cell.angle_beta   90.00
_cell.angle_gamma   90.00
#
_symmetry.space_group_name_H-M   'P 1'
#
loop_
_entity.id
_entity.type
_entity.pdbx_description
1 polymer ?
#
loop_
_entity_poly.entity_id
_entity_poly.type
_entity_poly.pdbx_seq_one_letter_code
_entity_poly.pdbx_strand_id
1 'polypeptide(L)'
;TDQAWEQLYTRLEQDGLLDKPISGTQIPYRIGLMKWAAAIVILCVSVATAIFLGRERTPETTLLTLHNNEASTTLVTTLEDGSIVYLADNSQLSYPEHFQREKREVSLLGNALFDVSGNKERPFLIETEQARIEVLGTSFNIKSSDKSAFELAVRRGLVKVTLKKNGEQTLVKAGQTVSLFSNRLQVAPTQDNEQFSDYTRRIQFKDERLGDILHVINLEYPKMPLKTTADL
;
A
#
# COMPACT_ATOMS: atom_id res chain seq x y z
N THR A 1 29.26 86.60 -37.06
CA THR A 1 27.90 86.11 -36.85
C THR A 1 27.79 85.19 -35.63
N ASP A 2 28.87 84.50 -35.31
CA ASP A 2 28.87 83.54 -34.23
C ASP A 2 28.89 84.12 -32.80
N GLN A 3 29.58 85.33 -32.67
CA GLN A 3 29.61 86.01 -31.39
C GLN A 3 28.26 86.52 -30.91
N ALA A 4 27.38 86.89 -31.84
CA ALA A 4 26.05 87.34 -31.50
C ALA A 4 25.11 86.17 -31.01
N TRP A 5 25.32 85.01 -31.54
CA TRP A 5 24.61 83.81 -31.08
C TRP A 5 25.07 83.37 -29.68
N GLU A 6 26.36 83.42 -29.41
CA GLU A 6 26.89 83.09 -28.08
C GLU A 6 26.40 84.04 -26.97
N GLN A 7 26.34 85.37 -27.30
CA GLN A 7 25.76 86.34 -26.38
C GLN A 7 24.27 86.18 -26.15
N LEU A 8 23.52 85.74 -27.15
CA LEU A 8 22.09 85.42 -27.02
C LEU A 8 21.86 84.19 -26.18
N TYR A 9 22.63 83.14 -26.40
CA TYR A 9 22.58 81.88 -25.58
C TYR A 9 22.91 82.15 -24.09
N THR A 10 23.93 82.93 -23.83
CA THR A 10 24.33 83.32 -22.46
C THR A 10 23.24 84.11 -21.73
N ARG A 11 22.53 85.00 -22.43
CA ARG A 11 21.38 85.76 -21.88
C ARG A 11 20.15 84.88 -21.65
N LEU A 12 19.83 83.96 -22.55
CA LEU A 12 18.71 83.07 -22.41
C LEU A 12 18.93 82.06 -21.25
N GLU A 13 20.18 81.67 -21.00
CA GLU A 13 20.56 80.83 -19.88
C GLU A 13 20.47 81.57 -18.54
N GLN A 14 20.92 82.92 -18.53
CA GLN A 14 20.83 83.73 -17.33
C GLN A 14 19.39 84.10 -16.97
N ASP A 15 18.54 84.29 -17.96
CA ASP A 15 17.11 84.64 -17.79
C ASP A 15 16.24 83.38 -17.51
N GLY A 16 16.88 82.15 -17.43
CA GLY A 16 16.19 80.96 -17.13
C GLY A 16 15.16 80.44 -18.14
N LEU A 17 15.28 80.98 -19.40
CA LEU A 17 14.33 80.65 -20.49
C LEU A 17 14.75 79.42 -21.30
N LEU A 18 15.90 78.81 -21.02
CA LEU A 18 16.26 77.53 -21.59
C LEU A 18 15.77 76.43 -20.63
N ASP A 19 14.80 75.70 -21.10
CA ASP A 19 14.35 74.48 -20.40
C ASP A 19 15.53 73.51 -20.13
N LYS A 20 15.85 73.30 -18.88
CA LYS A 20 16.78 72.22 -18.52
C LYS A 20 16.32 70.90 -19.13
N PRO A 21 17.19 70.14 -19.82
CA PRO A 21 16.80 68.84 -20.31
C PRO A 21 16.23 68.03 -19.13
N ILE A 22 15.00 67.60 -19.28
CA ILE A 22 14.33 66.77 -18.29
C ILE A 22 15.21 65.54 -18.12
N SER A 23 15.93 65.49 -16.99
CA SER A 23 16.72 64.32 -16.60
C SER A 23 15.74 63.12 -16.58
N GLY A 24 15.89 62.25 -17.56
CA GLY A 24 15.05 61.09 -17.67
C GLY A 24 15.07 60.33 -16.34
N THR A 25 13.91 60.26 -15.71
CA THR A 25 13.72 59.45 -14.50
C THR A 25 14.11 58.04 -14.86
N GLN A 26 15.31 57.61 -14.44
CA GLN A 26 15.73 56.21 -14.51
C GLN A 26 14.77 55.42 -13.63
N ILE A 27 13.78 54.80 -14.23
CA ILE A 27 12.89 53.86 -13.52
C ILE A 27 13.80 52.74 -13.01
N PRO A 28 13.95 52.60 -11.68
CA PRO A 28 14.90 51.62 -11.15
C PRO A 28 14.41 50.22 -11.57
N TYR A 29 15.22 49.53 -12.37
CA TYR A 29 15.03 48.15 -12.83
C TYR A 29 14.73 47.18 -11.68
N ARG A 30 15.04 47.57 -10.45
CA ARG A 30 14.75 46.82 -9.21
C ARG A 30 13.23 46.55 -8.98
N ILE A 31 12.34 47.39 -9.46
CA ILE A 31 10.89 47.18 -9.29
C ILE A 31 10.38 45.99 -10.12
N GLY A 32 11.00 45.76 -11.29
CA GLY A 32 10.70 44.59 -12.12
C GLY A 32 11.06 43.26 -11.44
N LEU A 33 12.26 43.17 -10.86
CA LEU A 33 12.73 41.97 -10.16
C LEU A 33 11.88 41.63 -8.95
N MET A 34 11.40 42.58 -8.17
CA MET A 34 10.52 42.35 -7.02
C MET A 34 9.16 41.75 -7.43
N LYS A 35 8.62 42.16 -8.59
CA LYS A 35 7.36 41.59 -9.10
C LYS A 35 7.51 40.15 -9.52
N TRP A 36 8.63 39.78 -10.13
CA TRP A 36 8.94 38.39 -10.47
C TRP A 36 9.20 37.51 -9.22
N ALA A 37 9.86 38.04 -8.20
CA ALA A 37 10.09 37.37 -6.94
C ALA A 37 8.75 37.06 -6.24
N ALA A 38 7.82 37.99 -6.20
CA ALA A 38 6.49 37.78 -5.63
C ALA A 38 5.70 36.69 -6.38
N ALA A 39 5.77 36.70 -7.74
CA ALA A 39 5.10 35.66 -8.55
C ALA A 39 5.66 34.25 -8.29
N ILE A 40 6.99 34.13 -8.12
CA ILE A 40 7.64 32.85 -7.79
C ILE A 40 7.21 32.36 -6.40
N VAL A 41 7.15 33.24 -5.42
CA VAL A 41 6.70 32.89 -4.06
C VAL A 41 5.24 32.40 -4.09
N ILE A 42 4.35 33.09 -4.80
CA ILE A 42 2.95 32.68 -4.94
C ILE A 42 2.86 31.30 -5.63
N LEU A 43 3.64 31.09 -6.69
CA LEU A 43 3.70 29.80 -7.37
C LEU A 43 4.20 28.68 -6.44
N CYS A 44 5.28 28.92 -5.71
CA CYS A 44 5.80 27.94 -4.74
C CYS A 44 4.79 27.62 -3.64
N VAL A 45 4.10 28.63 -3.10
CA VAL A 45 3.06 28.44 -2.08
C VAL A 45 1.88 27.66 -2.67
N SER A 46 1.43 27.99 -3.88
CA SER A 46 0.32 27.29 -4.53
C SER A 46 0.66 25.82 -4.82
N VAL A 47 1.87 25.53 -5.30
CA VAL A 47 2.37 24.16 -5.52
C VAL A 47 2.52 23.41 -4.20
N ALA A 48 3.09 24.05 -3.17
CA ALA A 48 3.21 23.45 -1.84
C ALA A 48 1.83 23.14 -1.23
N THR A 49 0.87 24.06 -1.39
CA THR A 49 -0.51 23.88 -0.93
C THR A 49 -1.20 22.75 -1.71
N ALA A 50 -1.02 22.70 -3.03
CA ALA A 50 -1.56 21.61 -3.86
C ALA A 50 -0.97 20.24 -3.47
N ILE A 51 0.34 20.16 -3.21
CA ILE A 51 1.00 18.95 -2.72
C ILE A 51 0.49 18.59 -1.32
N PHE A 52 0.30 19.59 -0.44
CA PHE A 52 -0.18 19.37 0.92
C PHE A 52 -1.64 18.91 0.96
N LEU A 53 -2.51 19.50 0.14
CA LEU A 53 -3.92 19.12 0.00
C LEU A 53 -4.10 17.82 -0.78
N GLY A 54 -3.22 17.54 -1.76
CA GLY A 54 -3.21 16.32 -2.56
C GLY A 54 -2.56 15.13 -1.84
N ARG A 55 -1.90 15.33 -0.70
CA ARG A 55 -1.59 14.24 0.21
C ARG A 55 -2.92 13.72 0.76
N GLU A 56 -3.45 12.72 0.08
CA GLU A 56 -4.56 11.95 0.63
C GLU A 56 -4.21 11.60 2.07
N ARG A 57 -5.00 12.10 3.00
CA ARG A 57 -4.98 11.61 4.38
C ARG A 57 -5.27 10.14 4.24
N THR A 58 -4.25 9.30 4.41
CA THR A 58 -4.49 7.87 4.60
C THR A 58 -5.52 7.80 5.73
N PRO A 59 -6.75 7.33 5.46
CA PRO A 59 -7.72 7.19 6.53
C PRO A 59 -7.05 6.38 7.63
N GLU A 60 -7.20 6.79 8.88
CA GLU A 60 -6.78 5.98 10.02
C GLU A 60 -7.49 4.64 9.88
N THR A 61 -6.77 3.67 9.33
CA THR A 61 -7.32 2.35 9.09
C THR A 61 -7.34 1.64 10.44
N THR A 62 -8.51 1.42 11.00
CA THR A 62 -8.67 0.58 12.19
C THR A 62 -8.10 -0.79 11.90
N LEU A 63 -7.04 -1.16 12.61
CA LEU A 63 -6.44 -2.49 12.52
C LEU A 63 -7.17 -3.43 13.48
N LEU A 64 -7.71 -4.49 12.94
CA LEU A 64 -8.27 -5.62 13.65
C LEU A 64 -7.17 -6.64 13.88
N THR A 65 -7.14 -7.27 15.04
CA THR A 65 -6.19 -8.32 15.36
C THR A 65 -6.91 -9.54 15.88
N LEU A 66 -6.73 -10.64 15.19
CA LEU A 66 -7.28 -11.94 15.54
C LEU A 66 -6.17 -12.81 16.12
N HIS A 67 -6.39 -13.35 17.32
CA HIS A 67 -5.49 -14.27 17.99
C HIS A 67 -6.15 -15.63 18.13
N ASN A 68 -5.47 -16.69 17.75
CA ASN A 68 -5.87 -18.03 18.07
C ASN A 68 -4.94 -18.64 19.12
N ASN A 69 -5.41 -18.65 20.37
CA ASN A 69 -4.68 -19.20 21.52
C ASN A 69 -5.15 -20.63 21.89
N GLU A 70 -6.12 -21.18 21.14
CA GLU A 70 -6.68 -22.48 21.43
C GLU A 70 -5.87 -23.58 20.73
N ALA A 71 -5.40 -24.55 21.52
CA ALA A 71 -4.64 -25.66 21.01
C ALA A 71 -5.50 -26.58 20.13
N SER A 72 -4.96 -27.00 19.00
CA SER A 72 -5.56 -27.98 18.08
C SER A 72 -6.89 -27.52 17.44
N THR A 73 -7.14 -26.22 17.41
CA THR A 73 -8.34 -25.65 16.78
C THR A 73 -7.89 -24.60 15.77
N THR A 74 -8.51 -24.59 14.61
CA THR A 74 -8.29 -23.56 13.57
C THR A 74 -9.36 -22.48 13.69
N LEU A 75 -8.96 -21.22 13.85
CA LEU A 75 -9.87 -20.09 13.86
C LEU A 75 -10.05 -19.58 12.44
N VAL A 76 -11.30 -19.53 11.97
CA VAL A 76 -11.62 -19.12 10.61
C VAL A 76 -12.22 -17.72 10.60
N THR A 77 -11.73 -16.87 9.71
CA THR A 77 -12.29 -15.54 9.45
C THR A 77 -12.41 -15.27 7.96
N THR A 78 -13.46 -14.53 7.59
CA THR A 78 -13.68 -14.03 6.24
C THR A 78 -13.36 -12.54 6.20
N LEU A 79 -12.46 -12.14 5.31
CA LEU A 79 -12.05 -10.75 5.13
C LEU A 79 -13.05 -10.00 4.23
N GLU A 80 -12.99 -8.68 4.25
CA GLU A 80 -13.87 -7.77 3.47
C GLU A 80 -13.95 -8.14 1.97
N ASP A 81 -12.84 -8.64 1.39
CA ASP A 81 -12.74 -9.00 -0.02
C ASP A 81 -13.25 -10.43 -0.35
N GLY A 82 -13.81 -11.13 0.64
CA GLY A 82 -14.25 -12.52 0.54
C GLY A 82 -13.12 -13.53 0.61
N SER A 83 -11.88 -13.11 0.93
CA SER A 83 -10.78 -14.05 1.23
C SER A 83 -11.02 -14.72 2.58
N ILE A 84 -10.69 -16.01 2.67
CA ILE A 84 -10.84 -16.80 3.88
C ILE A 84 -9.47 -17.11 4.46
N VAL A 85 -9.30 -16.90 5.76
CA VAL A 85 -8.08 -17.23 6.49
C VAL A 85 -8.38 -18.24 7.56
N TYR A 86 -7.68 -19.38 7.52
CA TYR A 86 -7.69 -20.45 8.50
C TYR A 86 -6.45 -20.28 9.37
N LEU A 87 -6.61 -19.67 10.52
CA LEU A 87 -5.53 -19.33 11.44
C LEU A 87 -5.26 -20.51 12.39
N ALA A 88 -4.06 -21.07 12.33
CA ALA A 88 -3.66 -22.17 13.20
C ALA A 88 -3.56 -21.75 14.68
N ASP A 89 -3.39 -22.71 15.56
CA ASP A 89 -3.09 -22.47 16.98
C ASP A 89 -1.81 -21.62 17.15
N ASN A 90 -1.75 -20.83 18.23
CA ASN A 90 -0.63 -19.94 18.57
C ASN A 90 -0.24 -18.98 17.41
N SER A 91 -1.23 -18.52 16.65
CA SER A 91 -1.03 -17.64 15.51
C SER A 91 -1.85 -16.37 15.65
N GLN A 92 -1.38 -15.32 14.99
CA GLN A 92 -2.00 -14.01 15.00
C GLN A 92 -2.11 -13.46 13.58
N LEU A 93 -3.28 -12.93 13.24
CA LEU A 93 -3.54 -12.19 12.01
C LEU A 93 -3.94 -10.77 12.35
N SER A 94 -3.23 -9.79 11.76
CA SER A 94 -3.61 -8.38 11.84
C SER A 94 -3.98 -7.89 10.44
N TYR A 95 -5.14 -7.26 10.33
CA TYR A 95 -5.69 -6.80 9.05
C TYR A 95 -6.53 -5.54 9.24
N PRO A 96 -6.66 -4.68 8.24
CA PRO A 96 -7.51 -3.50 8.31
C PRO A 96 -8.99 -3.89 8.21
N GLU A 97 -9.87 -3.16 8.89
CA GLU A 97 -11.31 -3.30 8.74
C GLU A 97 -11.74 -3.08 7.26
N HIS A 98 -11.08 -2.12 6.59
CA HIS A 98 -11.27 -1.85 5.17
C HIS A 98 -9.92 -1.80 4.45
N PHE A 99 -9.79 -2.58 3.38
CA PHE A 99 -8.57 -2.58 2.57
C PHE A 99 -8.42 -1.29 1.75
N GLN A 100 -7.19 -0.90 1.49
CA GLN A 100 -6.88 0.23 0.60
C GLN A 100 -7.33 -0.05 -0.84
N ARG A 101 -7.51 0.99 -1.64
CA ARG A 101 -7.94 0.86 -3.04
C ARG A 101 -6.95 0.09 -3.92
N GLU A 102 -5.66 0.24 -3.65
CA GLU A 102 -4.57 -0.28 -4.51
C GLU A 102 -4.07 -1.65 -4.08
N LYS A 103 -4.26 -2.03 -2.81
CA LYS A 103 -3.74 -3.27 -2.24
C LYS A 103 -4.59 -3.77 -1.09
N ARG A 104 -4.52 -5.08 -0.85
CA ARG A 104 -5.09 -5.79 0.30
C ARG A 104 -3.93 -6.27 1.14
N GLU A 105 -3.67 -5.67 2.28
CA GLU A 105 -2.49 -5.97 3.09
C GLU A 105 -2.86 -6.49 4.47
N VAL A 106 -2.23 -7.60 4.87
CA VAL A 106 -2.39 -8.21 6.19
C VAL A 106 -1.03 -8.60 6.76
N SER A 107 -0.95 -8.78 8.06
CA SER A 107 0.24 -9.25 8.76
C SER A 107 -0.04 -10.57 9.47
N LEU A 108 0.82 -11.56 9.28
CA LEU A 108 0.73 -12.89 9.90
C LEU A 108 1.92 -13.14 10.80
N LEU A 109 1.64 -13.57 12.02
CA LEU A 109 2.59 -14.19 12.93
C LEU A 109 2.12 -15.61 13.22
N GLY A 110 2.94 -16.60 12.91
CA GLY A 110 2.57 -18.02 13.05
C GLY A 110 2.14 -18.66 11.73
N ASN A 111 1.17 -19.57 11.78
CA ASN A 111 0.78 -20.44 10.68
C ASN A 111 -0.67 -20.17 10.25
N ALA A 112 -0.90 -20.16 8.95
CA ALA A 112 -2.25 -20.01 8.40
C ALA A 112 -2.37 -20.61 7.00
N LEU A 113 -3.57 -21.11 6.67
CA LEU A 113 -3.99 -21.38 5.31
C LEU A 113 -4.82 -20.20 4.79
N PHE A 114 -4.46 -19.70 3.64
CA PHE A 114 -5.15 -18.64 2.94
C PHE A 114 -5.87 -19.18 1.72
N ASP A 115 -7.13 -18.81 1.56
CA ASP A 115 -7.87 -18.94 0.30
C ASP A 115 -8.27 -17.53 -0.18
N VAL A 116 -7.40 -16.93 -1.02
CA VAL A 116 -7.50 -15.53 -1.41
C VAL A 116 -8.38 -15.37 -2.64
N SER A 117 -9.37 -14.50 -2.54
CA SER A 117 -10.25 -14.11 -3.65
C SER A 117 -9.48 -13.47 -4.80
N GLY A 118 -9.82 -13.88 -6.04
CA GLY A 118 -9.14 -13.44 -7.26
C GLY A 118 -9.38 -11.95 -7.57
N ASN A 119 -8.29 -11.15 -7.59
CA ASN A 119 -8.33 -9.76 -8.08
C ASN A 119 -6.95 -9.38 -8.64
N LYS A 120 -6.87 -9.20 -9.96
CA LYS A 120 -5.60 -8.88 -10.64
C LYS A 120 -5.19 -7.43 -10.50
N GLU A 121 -6.14 -6.53 -10.28
CA GLU A 121 -5.88 -5.09 -10.17
C GLU A 121 -5.48 -4.69 -8.75
N ARG A 122 -5.81 -5.53 -7.76
CA ARG A 122 -5.62 -5.24 -6.35
C ARG A 122 -4.91 -6.42 -5.65
N PRO A 123 -3.59 -6.46 -5.67
CA PRO A 123 -2.81 -7.55 -5.10
C PRO A 123 -3.07 -7.72 -3.60
N PHE A 124 -3.00 -8.97 -3.13
CA PHE A 124 -3.06 -9.32 -1.73
C PHE A 124 -1.65 -9.53 -1.20
N LEU A 125 -1.28 -8.79 -0.18
CA LEU A 125 0.05 -8.76 0.42
C LEU A 125 -0.02 -9.32 1.84
N ILE A 126 0.88 -10.25 2.15
CA ILE A 126 1.01 -10.79 3.49
C ILE A 126 2.41 -10.48 3.99
N GLU A 127 2.48 -9.77 5.11
CA GLU A 127 3.71 -9.52 5.83
C GLU A 127 3.91 -10.60 6.89
N THR A 128 5.03 -11.31 6.83
CA THR A 128 5.49 -12.19 7.91
C THR A 128 6.78 -11.65 8.50
N GLU A 129 7.32 -12.31 9.51
CA GLU A 129 8.62 -11.91 10.07
C GLU A 129 9.74 -12.02 9.04
N GLN A 130 9.80 -13.13 8.29
CA GLN A 130 10.91 -13.43 7.37
C GLN A 130 10.69 -12.96 5.94
N ALA A 131 9.44 -12.89 5.47
CA ALA A 131 9.11 -12.69 4.07
C ALA A 131 7.89 -11.79 3.85
N ARG A 132 7.85 -11.18 2.67
CA ARG A 132 6.66 -10.57 2.08
C ARG A 132 6.14 -11.49 0.98
N ILE A 133 4.85 -11.78 1.02
CA ILE A 133 4.16 -12.65 0.08
C ILE A 133 3.17 -11.81 -0.72
N GLU A 134 3.13 -11.97 -2.04
CA GLU A 134 2.23 -11.27 -2.94
C GLU A 134 1.47 -12.27 -3.80
N VAL A 135 0.13 -12.13 -3.85
CA VAL A 135 -0.76 -12.99 -4.62
C VAL A 135 -1.90 -12.20 -5.26
N LEU A 136 -2.50 -12.76 -6.32
CA LEU A 136 -3.63 -12.16 -7.02
C LEU A 136 -4.94 -12.96 -6.87
N GLY A 137 -4.86 -14.18 -6.34
CA GLY A 137 -6.00 -15.09 -6.17
C GLY A 137 -5.50 -16.52 -6.10
N THR A 138 -5.16 -17.00 -4.92
CA THR A 138 -4.42 -18.23 -4.68
C THR A 138 -4.88 -18.90 -3.40
N SER A 139 -4.68 -20.21 -3.34
CA SER A 139 -4.86 -20.98 -2.12
C SER A 139 -3.50 -21.57 -1.71
N PHE A 140 -3.03 -21.27 -0.52
CA PHE A 140 -1.70 -21.63 -0.05
C PHE A 140 -1.60 -21.62 1.48
N ASN A 141 -0.67 -22.41 2.00
CA ASN A 141 -0.37 -22.50 3.41
C ASN A 141 0.94 -21.78 3.72
N ILE A 142 0.99 -21.04 4.82
CA ILE A 142 2.21 -20.42 5.38
C ILE A 142 2.48 -21.03 6.74
N LYS A 143 3.73 -21.47 6.95
CA LYS A 143 4.29 -21.78 8.25
C LYS A 143 5.43 -20.79 8.53
N SER A 144 5.24 -19.92 9.50
CA SER A 144 6.17 -18.82 9.83
C SER A 144 6.12 -18.55 11.33
N SER A 145 6.49 -19.55 12.13
CA SER A 145 6.55 -19.41 13.57
C SER A 145 8.00 -19.34 14.05
N ASP A 146 8.23 -18.78 15.24
CA ASP A 146 9.56 -18.70 15.89
C ASP A 146 10.23 -20.08 16.06
N LYS A 147 9.43 -21.16 16.03
CA LYS A 147 9.88 -22.54 16.23
C LYS A 147 10.15 -23.29 14.93
N SER A 148 9.73 -22.78 13.79
CA SER A 148 9.88 -23.43 12.48
C SER A 148 10.49 -22.48 11.46
N ALA A 149 11.34 -23.02 10.58
CA ALA A 149 11.80 -22.29 9.41
C ALA A 149 10.59 -21.89 8.53
N PHE A 150 10.67 -20.73 7.88
CA PHE A 150 9.65 -20.27 6.94
C PHE A 150 9.41 -21.34 5.85
N GLU A 151 8.16 -21.72 5.67
CA GLU A 151 7.70 -22.63 4.62
C GLU A 151 6.38 -22.10 4.04
N LEU A 152 6.23 -22.14 2.72
CA LEU A 152 5.01 -21.81 2.03
C LEU A 152 4.72 -22.85 0.95
N ALA A 153 3.56 -23.49 1.03
CA ALA A 153 3.09 -24.49 0.05
C ALA A 153 1.87 -23.96 -0.72
N VAL A 154 1.88 -24.10 -2.04
CA VAL A 154 0.82 -23.59 -2.91
C VAL A 154 -0.10 -24.70 -3.38
N ARG A 155 -1.38 -24.61 -3.03
CA ARG A 155 -2.44 -25.52 -3.49
C ARG A 155 -2.98 -25.13 -4.85
N ARG A 156 -3.21 -23.83 -5.08
CA ARG A 156 -3.79 -23.28 -6.33
C ARG A 156 -3.22 -21.89 -6.62
N GLY A 157 -2.86 -21.63 -7.87
CA GLY A 157 -2.43 -20.32 -8.33
C GLY A 157 -0.92 -20.12 -8.33
N LEU A 158 -0.49 -18.90 -8.16
CA LEU A 158 0.90 -18.45 -8.19
C LEU A 158 1.16 -17.49 -7.03
N VAL A 159 2.26 -17.69 -6.33
CA VAL A 159 2.70 -16.88 -5.20
C VAL A 159 4.07 -16.30 -5.48
N LYS A 160 4.25 -15.01 -5.27
CA LYS A 160 5.56 -14.36 -5.24
C LYS A 160 6.00 -14.18 -3.80
N VAL A 161 7.17 -14.70 -3.47
CA VAL A 161 7.79 -14.61 -2.14
C VAL A 161 9.05 -13.76 -2.24
N THR A 162 9.16 -12.77 -1.34
CA THR A 162 10.34 -11.89 -1.22
C THR A 162 10.88 -11.98 0.19
N LEU A 163 12.14 -12.39 0.36
CA LEU A 163 12.82 -12.38 1.65
C LEU A 163 13.12 -10.97 2.10
N LYS A 164 12.79 -10.61 3.34
CA LYS A 164 13.05 -9.28 3.90
C LYS A 164 14.53 -9.03 4.13
N LYS A 165 15.31 -10.06 4.45
CA LYS A 165 16.72 -9.95 4.83
C LYS A 165 17.65 -9.53 3.69
N ASN A 166 17.42 -10.07 2.48
CA ASN A 166 18.32 -9.90 1.34
C ASN A 166 17.62 -9.48 0.04
N GLY A 167 16.26 -9.37 0.06
CA GLY A 167 15.48 -8.99 -1.11
C GLY A 167 15.36 -10.10 -2.17
N GLU A 168 15.82 -11.33 -1.88
CA GLU A 168 15.69 -12.48 -2.80
C GLU A 168 14.21 -12.75 -3.10
N GLN A 169 13.89 -12.95 -4.37
CA GLN A 169 12.52 -13.18 -4.84
C GLN A 169 12.42 -14.52 -5.54
N THR A 170 11.29 -15.20 -5.35
CA THR A 170 10.96 -16.41 -6.10
C THR A 170 9.46 -16.49 -6.38
N LEU A 171 9.12 -17.22 -7.44
CA LEU A 171 7.74 -17.53 -7.82
C LEU A 171 7.47 -19.01 -7.52
N VAL A 172 6.40 -19.26 -6.76
CA VAL A 172 5.99 -20.62 -6.35
C VAL A 172 4.65 -20.92 -7.00
N LYS A 173 4.59 -22.02 -7.75
CA LYS A 173 3.38 -22.45 -8.48
C LYS A 173 2.60 -23.49 -7.68
N ALA A 174 1.36 -23.74 -8.08
CA ALA A 174 0.56 -24.84 -7.53
C ALA A 174 1.33 -26.17 -7.54
N GLY A 175 1.27 -26.92 -6.44
CA GLY A 175 2.00 -28.17 -6.22
C GLY A 175 3.48 -27.99 -5.85
N GLN A 176 3.91 -26.76 -5.55
CA GLN A 176 5.26 -26.46 -5.08
C GLN A 176 5.24 -25.90 -3.66
N THR A 177 6.31 -26.16 -2.95
CA THR A 177 6.63 -25.61 -1.63
C THR A 177 7.94 -24.87 -1.70
N VAL A 178 8.00 -23.66 -1.13
CA VAL A 178 9.23 -22.93 -0.90
C VAL A 178 9.57 -22.96 0.60
N SER A 179 10.82 -23.23 0.91
CA SER A 179 11.34 -23.23 2.26
C SER A 179 12.55 -22.32 2.38
N LEU A 180 12.72 -21.72 3.56
CA LEU A 180 13.91 -20.91 3.87
C LEU A 180 15.00 -21.81 4.45
N PHE A 181 16.06 -22.01 3.70
CA PHE A 181 17.25 -22.77 4.14
C PHE A 181 18.51 -21.93 3.95
N SER A 182 19.31 -21.80 5.01
CA SER A 182 20.58 -21.04 4.99
C SER A 182 20.44 -19.62 4.38
N ASN A 183 19.37 -18.90 4.71
CA ASN A 183 19.03 -17.56 4.18
C ASN A 183 18.78 -17.51 2.66
N ARG A 184 18.37 -18.61 2.05
CA ARG A 184 17.96 -18.70 0.65
C ARG A 184 16.62 -19.39 0.50
N LEU A 185 15.87 -19.00 -0.53
CA LEU A 185 14.62 -19.65 -0.89
C LEU A 185 14.89 -20.90 -1.75
N GLN A 186 14.42 -22.05 -1.30
CA GLN A 186 14.50 -23.31 -2.03
C GLN A 186 13.10 -23.76 -2.41
N VAL A 187 12.85 -23.97 -3.70
CA VAL A 187 11.55 -24.44 -4.21
C VAL A 187 11.67 -25.91 -4.57
N ALA A 188 10.72 -26.71 -4.10
CA ALA A 188 10.60 -28.13 -4.36
C ALA A 188 9.14 -28.53 -4.62
N PRO A 189 8.85 -29.68 -5.24
CA PRO A 189 7.50 -30.23 -5.28
C PRO A 189 6.96 -30.45 -3.85
N THR A 190 5.67 -30.14 -3.65
CA THR A 190 4.98 -30.38 -2.38
C THR A 190 4.90 -31.89 -2.13
N GLN A 191 5.47 -32.34 -1.02
CA GLN A 191 5.47 -33.75 -0.63
C GLN A 191 4.25 -34.14 0.19
N ASP A 192 3.80 -33.23 1.07
CA ASP A 192 2.67 -33.45 1.97
C ASP A 192 1.47 -32.61 1.52
N ASN A 193 0.49 -33.26 0.92
CA ASN A 193 -0.78 -32.62 0.54
C ASN A 193 -1.79 -32.60 1.69
N GLU A 194 -1.58 -33.37 2.77
CA GLU A 194 -2.50 -33.40 3.90
C GLU A 194 -2.39 -32.13 4.75
N GLN A 195 -1.27 -31.39 4.66
CA GLN A 195 -1.07 -30.15 5.37
C GLN A 195 -2.17 -29.09 5.12
N PHE A 196 -2.87 -29.17 4.00
CA PHE A 196 -4.00 -28.27 3.70
C PHE A 196 -5.29 -28.71 4.42
N SER A 197 -5.52 -30.03 4.55
CA SER A 197 -6.71 -30.58 5.19
C SER A 197 -6.62 -30.53 6.73
N ASP A 198 -5.43 -30.39 7.29
CA ASP A 198 -5.26 -30.24 8.73
C ASP A 198 -5.99 -29.01 9.28
N TYR A 199 -6.04 -27.94 8.49
CA TYR A 199 -6.73 -26.70 8.86
C TYR A 199 -8.26 -26.82 8.88
N THR A 200 -8.84 -27.77 8.18
CA THR A 200 -10.30 -27.95 8.08
C THR A 200 -10.86 -29.04 8.98
N ARG A 201 -10.01 -29.80 9.68
CA ARG A 201 -10.45 -30.88 10.57
C ARG A 201 -11.24 -30.40 11.79
N ARG A 202 -10.85 -29.30 12.38
CA ARG A 202 -11.52 -28.70 13.54
C ARG A 202 -11.47 -27.19 13.44
N ILE A 203 -12.56 -26.61 12.96
CA ILE A 203 -12.71 -25.18 12.74
C ILE A 203 -13.59 -24.56 13.80
N GLN A 204 -13.28 -23.31 14.15
CA GLN A 204 -14.05 -22.45 15.02
C GLN A 204 -14.28 -21.11 14.32
N PHE A 205 -15.47 -20.59 14.44
CA PHE A 205 -15.79 -19.22 14.01
C PHE A 205 -15.96 -18.33 15.22
N LYS A 206 -15.45 -17.13 15.14
CA LYS A 206 -15.59 -16.14 16.20
C LYS A 206 -16.08 -14.83 15.59
N ASP A 207 -17.24 -14.38 16.07
CA ASP A 207 -17.87 -13.11 15.66
C ASP A 207 -18.11 -12.99 14.14
N GLU A 208 -18.28 -14.13 13.47
CA GLU A 208 -18.55 -14.20 12.02
C GLU A 208 -20.06 -14.16 11.70
N ARG A 209 -20.39 -13.62 10.52
CA ARG A 209 -21.76 -13.61 10.03
C ARG A 209 -22.21 -15.02 9.61
N LEU A 210 -23.46 -15.38 9.83
CA LEU A 210 -24.00 -16.68 9.44
C LEU A 210 -23.77 -16.98 7.96
N GLY A 211 -23.90 -15.97 7.08
CA GLY A 211 -23.63 -16.13 5.65
C GLY A 211 -22.20 -16.54 5.34
N ASP A 212 -21.21 -15.97 6.04
CA ASP A 212 -19.79 -16.28 5.88
C ASP A 212 -19.49 -17.68 6.40
N ILE A 213 -20.07 -18.06 7.54
CA ILE A 213 -19.97 -19.43 8.09
C ILE A 213 -20.50 -20.46 7.08
N LEU A 214 -21.69 -20.22 6.53
CA LEU A 214 -22.30 -21.11 5.53
C LEU A 214 -21.47 -21.16 4.25
N HIS A 215 -20.89 -20.04 3.84
CA HIS A 215 -20.01 -19.99 2.67
C HIS A 215 -18.78 -20.90 2.86
N VAL A 216 -18.10 -20.79 3.99
CA VAL A 216 -16.92 -21.62 4.33
C VAL A 216 -17.32 -23.11 4.38
N ILE A 217 -18.41 -23.45 5.07
CA ILE A 217 -18.87 -24.84 5.16
C ILE A 217 -19.21 -25.41 3.78
N ASN A 218 -19.86 -24.64 2.92
CA ASN A 218 -20.22 -25.09 1.57
C ASN A 218 -19.01 -25.26 0.65
N LEU A 219 -17.95 -24.49 0.85
CA LEU A 219 -16.68 -24.69 0.14
C LEU A 219 -16.00 -26.01 0.51
N GLU A 220 -16.02 -26.39 1.80
CA GLU A 220 -15.43 -27.64 2.28
C GLU A 220 -16.31 -28.86 1.96
N TYR A 221 -17.63 -28.68 1.94
CA TYR A 221 -18.61 -29.78 1.70
C TYR A 221 -19.52 -29.50 0.49
N PRO A 222 -18.99 -29.39 -0.73
CA PRO A 222 -19.77 -28.98 -1.91
C PRO A 222 -20.85 -29.97 -2.30
N LYS A 223 -20.77 -31.22 -1.85
CA LYS A 223 -21.80 -32.25 -2.14
C LYS A 223 -23.07 -32.11 -1.29
N MET A 224 -23.01 -31.40 -0.20
CA MET A 224 -24.14 -31.21 0.74
C MET A 224 -24.23 -29.73 1.16
N PRO A 225 -24.54 -28.81 0.24
CA PRO A 225 -24.56 -27.40 0.56
C PRO A 225 -25.69 -27.07 1.55
N LEU A 226 -25.34 -26.39 2.63
CA LEU A 226 -26.27 -25.85 3.60
C LEU A 226 -26.91 -24.58 3.03
N LYS A 227 -28.22 -24.41 3.22
CA LYS A 227 -28.94 -23.20 2.86
C LYS A 227 -29.67 -22.67 4.09
N THR A 228 -29.70 -21.36 4.25
CA THR A 228 -30.59 -20.75 5.22
C THR A 228 -32.01 -20.78 4.67
N THR A 229 -33.00 -21.12 5.51
CA THR A 229 -34.42 -21.05 5.16
C THR A 229 -35.06 -19.75 5.60
N ALA A 230 -34.28 -18.86 6.21
CA ALA A 230 -34.73 -17.54 6.63
C ALA A 230 -34.38 -16.52 5.55
N ASP A 231 -35.39 -15.97 4.89
CA ASP A 231 -35.32 -14.61 4.36
C ASP A 231 -35.26 -13.68 5.58
N LEU A 232 -34.01 -13.30 6.00
CA LEU A 232 -33.78 -12.35 7.07
C LEU A 232 -33.31 -11.03 6.48
#